data_fbe7570778546b3a8d60ae7d6f3f0824
#
_entry.id   fbe7570778546b3a8d60ae7d6f3f0824
#
_cell.length_a   1.000
_cell.length_b   1.000
_cell.length_c   1.000
_cell.angle_alpha   90.00
_cell.angle_beta   90.00
_cell.angle_gamma   90.00
#
_symmetry.space_group_name_H-M   'P 1'
#
loop_
_entity.id
_entity.type
_entity.pdbx_description
1 polymer ?
#
loop_
_entity_poly.entity_id
_entity_poly.type
_entity_poly.pdbx_seq_one_letter_code
_entity_poly.pdbx_strand_id
1 'polypeptide(L)'
;PECYTFVPGKSQQLRDGKDATIIACGALVGPAVEAAATLEAEGISVRVINMASIKPIDVEAIVKAAKETGLLITAEEHNVIGGLGSAVAEVVVKECPVPMGFVGVKDTFGESGTPKELMAKYGLTAADIVAATKRGIARK
;
A
#
# COMPACT_ATOMS: atom_id res chain seq x y z
N PRO A 1 -3.96 15.62 6.61
CA PRO A 1 -3.14 16.83 6.72
C PRO A 1 -3.87 18.07 6.20
N GLU A 2 -3.55 19.19 6.81
CA GLU A 2 -4.20 20.46 6.49
C GLU A 2 -4.06 20.88 5.02
N CYS A 3 -2.95 20.51 4.42
CA CYS A 3 -2.65 20.89 3.04
C CYS A 3 -3.18 19.91 2.00
N TYR A 4 -3.83 18.84 2.43
CA TYR A 4 -4.32 17.84 1.49
C TYR A 4 -5.49 18.38 0.68
N THR A 5 -5.36 18.30 -0.64
CA THR A 5 -6.44 18.63 -1.57
C THR A 5 -6.63 17.43 -2.49
N PHE A 6 -7.84 16.85 -2.47
CA PHE A 6 -8.13 15.72 -3.34
C PHE A 6 -8.20 16.17 -4.80
N VAL A 7 -7.39 15.53 -5.64
CA VAL A 7 -7.39 15.75 -7.09
C VAL A 7 -7.58 14.40 -7.75
N PRO A 8 -8.68 14.19 -8.52
CA PRO A 8 -8.91 12.91 -9.19
C PRO A 8 -7.71 12.49 -10.05
N GLY A 9 -7.28 11.24 -9.91
CA GLY A 9 -6.15 10.70 -10.66
C GLY A 9 -4.78 11.10 -10.12
N LYS A 10 -4.74 11.79 -8.97
CA LYS A 10 -3.48 12.14 -8.32
C LYS A 10 -3.42 11.56 -6.92
N SER A 11 -2.26 11.01 -6.59
CA SER A 11 -1.97 10.49 -5.27
C SER A 11 -1.22 11.53 -4.44
N GLN A 12 -1.06 11.25 -3.16
CA GLN A 12 -0.28 12.09 -2.26
C GLN A 12 0.85 11.27 -1.65
N GLN A 13 2.09 11.69 -1.86
CA GLN A 13 3.22 11.07 -1.21
C GLN A 13 3.34 11.61 0.21
N LEU A 14 3.19 10.72 1.19
CA LEU A 14 3.25 11.07 2.61
C LEU A 14 4.64 10.93 3.20
N ARG A 15 5.48 10.10 2.56
CA ARG A 15 6.80 9.78 3.06
C ARG A 15 7.66 9.29 1.90
N ASP A 16 8.91 9.71 1.84
CA ASP A 16 9.83 9.22 0.81
C ASP A 16 10.59 7.99 1.30
N GLY A 17 11.12 7.19 0.37
CA GLY A 17 11.90 6.00 0.68
C GLY A 17 12.48 5.37 -0.57
N LYS A 18 13.44 4.45 -0.38
CA LYS A 18 14.24 3.85 -1.46
C LYS A 18 14.09 2.35 -1.61
N ASP A 19 13.73 1.64 -0.55
CA ASP A 19 13.76 0.18 -0.54
C ASP A 19 12.44 -0.46 -0.92
N ALA A 20 11.35 0.22 -0.63
CA ALA A 20 10.00 -0.24 -0.93
C ALA A 20 9.04 0.93 -0.93
N THR A 21 7.87 0.73 -1.55
CA THR A 21 6.76 1.69 -1.50
C THR A 21 5.53 0.99 -1.00
N ILE A 22 4.85 1.59 -0.03
CA ILE A 22 3.54 1.15 0.42
C ILE A 22 2.52 2.12 -0.19
N ILE A 23 1.59 1.56 -0.96
CA ILE A 23 0.49 2.33 -1.56
C ILE A 23 -0.77 1.94 -0.79
N ALA A 24 -1.36 2.89 -0.10
CA ALA A 24 -2.50 2.62 0.77
C ALA A 24 -3.68 3.53 0.45
N CYS A 25 -4.87 3.10 0.80
CA CYS A 25 -6.06 3.92 0.72
C CYS A 25 -6.96 3.68 1.93
N GLY A 26 -7.83 4.66 2.21
CA GLY A 26 -8.81 4.56 3.27
C GLY A 26 -8.20 4.38 4.65
N ALA A 27 -8.75 3.46 5.41
CA ALA A 27 -8.34 3.22 6.80
C ALA A 27 -6.92 2.68 6.93
N LEU A 28 -6.33 2.18 5.86
CA LEU A 28 -4.98 1.59 5.90
C LEU A 28 -3.86 2.62 5.73
N VAL A 29 -4.18 3.88 5.44
CA VAL A 29 -3.17 4.93 5.30
C VAL A 29 -2.41 5.15 6.62
N GLY A 30 -3.13 5.23 7.74
CA GLY A 30 -2.51 5.37 9.07
C GLY A 30 -1.58 4.20 9.40
N PRO A 31 -2.07 2.95 9.33
CA PRO A 31 -1.22 1.78 9.52
C PRO A 31 -0.02 1.72 8.58
N ALA A 32 -0.16 2.19 7.32
CA ALA A 32 0.96 2.22 6.37
C ALA A 32 2.07 3.17 6.83
N VAL A 33 1.71 4.36 7.32
CA VAL A 33 2.67 5.33 7.84
C VAL A 33 3.38 4.75 9.07
N GLU A 34 2.63 4.11 9.97
CA GLU A 34 3.17 3.45 11.14
C GLU A 34 4.14 2.33 10.77
N ALA A 35 3.77 1.50 9.79
CA ALA A 35 4.62 0.42 9.29
C ALA A 35 5.93 0.97 8.71
N ALA A 36 5.86 2.06 7.96
CA ALA A 36 7.04 2.69 7.38
C ALA A 36 7.99 3.19 8.47
N ALA A 37 7.46 3.78 9.54
CA ALA A 37 8.28 4.25 10.65
C ALA A 37 8.97 3.08 11.37
N THR A 38 8.25 1.97 11.57
CA THR A 38 8.81 0.76 12.18
C THR A 38 9.94 0.19 11.33
N LEU A 39 9.74 0.12 10.02
CA LEU A 39 10.73 -0.41 9.08
C LEU A 39 11.96 0.50 9.01
N GLU A 40 11.78 1.81 9.03
CA GLU A 40 12.89 2.75 9.03
C GLU A 40 13.78 2.57 10.25
N ALA A 41 13.18 2.31 11.41
CA ALA A 41 13.95 2.02 12.63
C ALA A 41 14.81 0.76 12.47
N GLU A 42 14.46 -0.12 11.53
CA GLU A 42 15.23 -1.33 11.22
C GLU A 42 16.15 -1.16 10.01
N GLY A 43 16.30 0.07 9.52
CA GLY A 43 17.18 0.36 8.39
C GLY A 43 16.57 0.15 7.01
N ILE A 44 15.26 -0.04 6.93
CA ILE A 44 14.55 -0.21 5.66
C ILE A 44 13.81 1.10 5.33
N SER A 45 14.21 1.73 4.23
CA SER A 45 13.67 3.02 3.79
C SER A 45 12.41 2.80 2.97
N VAL A 46 11.27 3.29 3.45
CA VAL A 46 9.97 3.00 2.84
C VAL A 46 9.23 4.27 2.45
N ARG A 47 8.82 4.33 1.20
CA ARG A 47 7.96 5.39 0.67
C ARG A 47 6.50 5.04 0.97
N VAL A 48 5.68 6.03 1.31
CA VAL A 48 4.24 5.83 1.53
C VAL A 48 3.45 6.78 0.63
N ILE A 49 2.52 6.22 -0.11
CA ILE A 49 1.64 6.96 -1.02
C ILE A 49 0.18 6.71 -0.63
N ASN A 50 -0.56 7.80 -0.44
CA ASN A 50 -2.01 7.74 -0.26
C ASN A 50 -2.65 7.79 -1.64
N MET A 51 -3.25 6.69 -2.06
CA MET A 51 -3.93 6.57 -3.35
C MET A 51 -5.44 6.69 -3.14
N ALA A 52 -5.91 7.93 -3.00
CA ALA A 52 -7.33 8.20 -2.75
C ALA A 52 -8.23 7.93 -3.96
N SER A 53 -7.66 7.92 -5.16
CA SER A 53 -8.41 7.67 -6.39
C SER A 53 -7.91 6.42 -7.09
N ILE A 54 -8.82 5.49 -7.39
CA ILE A 54 -8.51 4.26 -8.12
C ILE A 54 -8.94 4.39 -9.58
N LYS A 55 -9.96 5.19 -9.84
CA LYS A 55 -10.46 5.47 -11.20
C LYS A 55 -10.69 6.97 -11.37
N PRO A 56 -9.79 7.70 -12.05
CA PRO A 56 -8.54 7.23 -12.64
C PRO A 56 -7.45 7.02 -11.58
N ILE A 57 -6.59 6.04 -11.83
CA ILE A 57 -5.46 5.76 -10.94
C ILE A 57 -4.26 6.62 -11.35
N ASP A 58 -3.41 6.96 -10.38
CA ASP A 58 -2.21 7.77 -10.64
C ASP A 58 -1.08 6.90 -11.19
N VAL A 59 -1.11 6.66 -12.49
CA VAL A 59 -0.13 5.83 -13.19
C VAL A 59 1.29 6.35 -13.03
N GLU A 60 1.45 7.67 -13.12
CA GLU A 60 2.76 8.33 -13.02
C GLU A 60 3.45 8.05 -11.68
N ALA A 61 2.69 8.19 -10.58
CA ALA A 61 3.21 7.93 -9.24
C ALA A 61 3.58 6.46 -9.06
N ILE A 62 2.78 5.54 -9.60
CA ILE A 62 3.04 4.10 -9.52
C ILE A 62 4.32 3.74 -10.27
N VAL A 63 4.47 4.22 -11.49
CA VAL A 63 5.64 3.94 -12.32
C VAL A 63 6.90 4.50 -11.67
N LYS A 64 6.83 5.73 -11.17
CA LYS A 64 7.96 6.35 -10.47
C LYS A 64 8.36 5.54 -9.24
N ALA A 65 7.40 5.14 -8.43
CA ALA A 65 7.66 4.33 -7.25
C ALA A 65 8.29 2.97 -7.62
N ALA A 66 7.75 2.31 -8.65
CA ALA A 66 8.30 1.04 -9.12
C ALA A 66 9.75 1.17 -9.57
N LYS A 67 10.06 2.21 -10.33
CA LYS A 67 11.44 2.45 -10.81
C LYS A 67 12.39 2.82 -9.69
N GLU A 68 11.94 3.61 -8.73
CA GLU A 68 12.81 4.15 -7.69
C GLU A 68 12.99 3.23 -6.48
N THR A 69 12.00 2.41 -6.16
CA THR A 69 12.08 1.51 -5.00
C THR A 69 12.13 0.03 -5.34
N GLY A 70 11.63 -0.36 -6.51
CA GLY A 70 11.69 -1.75 -6.97
C GLY A 70 10.80 -2.74 -6.24
N LEU A 71 9.93 -2.27 -5.36
CA LEU A 71 8.99 -3.12 -4.62
C LEU A 71 7.77 -2.30 -4.23
N LEU A 72 6.58 -2.79 -4.56
CA LEU A 72 5.33 -2.12 -4.20
C LEU A 72 4.48 -3.03 -3.31
N ILE A 73 4.01 -2.48 -2.20
CA ILE A 73 3.08 -3.16 -1.30
C ILE A 73 1.79 -2.35 -1.30
N THR A 74 0.67 -2.97 -1.64
CA THR A 74 -0.62 -2.30 -1.55
C THR A 74 -1.32 -2.66 -0.25
N ALA A 75 -1.99 -1.69 0.35
CA ALA A 75 -2.72 -1.89 1.61
C ALA A 75 -4.09 -1.24 1.51
N GLU A 76 -5.13 -2.04 1.65
CA GLU A 76 -6.52 -1.59 1.55
C GLU A 76 -7.43 -2.47 2.39
N GLU A 77 -8.58 -1.94 2.80
CA GLU A 77 -9.55 -2.70 3.57
C GLU A 77 -10.56 -3.47 2.72
N HIS A 78 -10.49 -3.28 1.39
CA HIS A 78 -11.36 -3.99 0.46
C HIS A 78 -10.70 -5.28 -0.02
N ASN A 79 -11.50 -6.14 -0.67
CA ASN A 79 -11.02 -7.37 -1.27
C ASN A 79 -9.88 -7.08 -2.25
N VAL A 80 -8.78 -7.82 -2.16
CA VAL A 80 -7.61 -7.62 -3.03
C VAL A 80 -7.93 -7.89 -4.51
N ILE A 81 -8.98 -8.64 -4.79
CA ILE A 81 -9.44 -8.89 -6.16
C ILE A 81 -10.33 -7.73 -6.60
N GLY A 82 -9.90 -6.97 -7.60
CA GLY A 82 -10.66 -5.85 -8.14
C GLY A 82 -10.52 -4.53 -7.37
N GLY A 83 -9.70 -4.50 -6.31
CA GLY A 83 -9.45 -3.29 -5.53
C GLY A 83 -8.16 -2.58 -5.93
N LEU A 84 -7.59 -1.84 -4.98
CA LEU A 84 -6.34 -1.09 -5.18
C LEU A 84 -5.21 -1.98 -5.67
N GLY A 85 -5.02 -3.13 -5.04
CA GLY A 85 -3.95 -4.06 -5.40
C GLY A 85 -4.01 -4.48 -6.86
N SER A 86 -5.20 -4.83 -7.34
CA SER A 86 -5.40 -5.22 -8.74
C SER A 86 -5.14 -4.06 -9.70
N ALA A 87 -5.60 -2.87 -9.36
CA ALA A 87 -5.41 -1.69 -10.19
C ALA A 87 -3.93 -1.32 -10.32
N VAL A 88 -3.20 -1.37 -9.21
CA VAL A 88 -1.75 -1.11 -9.20
C VAL A 88 -1.00 -2.19 -9.97
N ALA A 89 -1.37 -3.46 -9.77
CA ALA A 89 -0.72 -4.59 -10.46
C ALA A 89 -0.86 -4.46 -11.98
N GLU A 90 -2.01 -4.03 -12.46
CA GLU A 90 -2.22 -3.81 -13.89
C GLU A 90 -1.23 -2.79 -14.46
N VAL A 91 -1.03 -1.68 -13.77
CA VAL A 91 -0.07 -0.65 -14.18
C VAL A 91 1.35 -1.22 -14.16
N VAL A 92 1.72 -1.91 -13.08
CA VAL A 92 3.06 -2.47 -12.90
C VAL A 92 3.40 -3.46 -14.01
N VAL A 93 2.49 -4.38 -14.32
CA VAL A 93 2.70 -5.39 -15.36
C VAL A 93 2.93 -4.74 -16.74
N LYS A 94 2.19 -3.67 -17.03
CA LYS A 94 2.27 -2.99 -18.33
C LYS A 94 3.47 -2.06 -18.44
N GLU A 95 3.79 -1.34 -17.36
CA GLU A 95 4.72 -0.20 -17.44
C GLU A 95 6.10 -0.46 -16.83
N CYS A 96 6.15 -1.15 -15.69
CA CYS A 96 7.41 -1.38 -14.98
C CYS A 96 7.29 -2.58 -14.04
N PRO A 97 7.46 -3.81 -14.54
CA PRO A 97 7.30 -5.01 -13.71
C PRO A 97 8.30 -5.05 -12.54
N VAL A 98 7.76 -5.14 -11.34
CA VAL A 98 8.52 -5.27 -10.10
C VAL A 98 7.77 -6.21 -9.16
N PRO A 99 8.44 -6.78 -8.15
CA PRO A 99 7.75 -7.57 -7.13
C PRO A 99 6.68 -6.74 -6.41
N MET A 100 5.59 -7.40 -6.07
CA MET A 100 4.50 -6.77 -5.32
C MET A 100 4.05 -7.65 -4.17
N GLY A 101 3.55 -7.01 -3.12
CA GLY A 101 2.84 -7.66 -2.03
C GLY A 101 1.50 -6.98 -1.83
N PHE A 102 0.55 -7.72 -1.26
CA PHE A 102 -0.82 -7.25 -1.09
C PHE A 102 -1.27 -7.45 0.36
N VAL A 103 -1.79 -6.41 0.96
CA VAL A 103 -2.42 -6.46 2.29
C VAL A 103 -3.86 -5.99 2.12
N GLY A 104 -4.80 -6.88 2.35
CA GLY A 104 -6.21 -6.60 2.17
C GLY A 104 -7.04 -7.81 2.54
N VAL A 105 -8.36 -7.67 2.50
CA VAL A 105 -9.26 -8.79 2.76
C VAL A 105 -9.20 -9.76 1.58
N LYS A 106 -8.92 -11.03 1.87
CA LYS A 106 -8.71 -12.06 0.87
C LYS A 106 -9.99 -12.83 0.59
N ASP A 107 -10.93 -12.18 -0.10
CA ASP A 107 -12.17 -12.83 -0.57
C ASP A 107 -12.94 -13.54 0.54
N THR A 108 -13.09 -12.88 1.68
CA THR A 108 -13.87 -13.39 2.81
C THR A 108 -15.07 -12.50 3.07
N PHE A 109 -16.11 -13.07 3.68
CA PHE A 109 -17.28 -12.30 4.10
C PHE A 109 -16.97 -11.57 5.39
N GLY A 110 -17.60 -10.40 5.56
CA GLY A 110 -17.51 -9.65 6.80
C GLY A 110 -18.12 -10.41 7.97
N GLU A 111 -17.58 -10.24 9.13
CA GLU A 111 -18.07 -10.82 10.37
C GLU A 111 -18.38 -9.70 11.37
N SER A 112 -19.17 -10.03 12.39
CA SER A 112 -19.44 -9.09 13.48
C SER A 112 -18.19 -8.88 14.31
N GLY A 113 -18.01 -7.65 14.76
CA GLY A 113 -16.89 -7.29 15.61
C GLY A 113 -16.59 -5.80 15.50
N THR A 114 -15.68 -5.30 16.32
CA THR A 114 -15.23 -3.91 16.21
C THR A 114 -14.33 -3.78 14.99
N PRO A 115 -14.19 -2.58 14.40
CA PRO A 115 -13.27 -2.38 13.29
C PRO A 115 -11.85 -2.83 13.60
N LYS A 116 -11.38 -2.57 14.82
CA LYS A 116 -10.05 -2.99 15.25
C LYS A 116 -9.89 -4.51 15.26
N GLU A 117 -10.89 -5.22 15.79
CA GLU A 117 -10.91 -6.69 15.84
C GLU A 117 -10.91 -7.29 14.44
N LEU A 118 -11.73 -6.73 13.54
CA LEU A 118 -11.83 -7.21 12.17
C LEU A 118 -10.55 -6.97 11.40
N MET A 119 -9.93 -5.81 11.59
CA MET A 119 -8.65 -5.51 10.92
C MET A 119 -7.56 -6.49 11.37
N ALA A 120 -7.48 -6.79 12.66
CA ALA A 120 -6.50 -7.75 13.18
C ALA A 120 -6.78 -9.16 12.62
N LYS A 121 -8.05 -9.57 12.59
CA LYS A 121 -8.44 -10.89 12.11
C LYS A 121 -8.10 -11.10 10.63
N TYR A 122 -8.30 -10.07 9.81
CA TYR A 122 -8.06 -10.19 8.37
C TYR A 122 -6.65 -9.75 7.94
N GLY A 123 -5.77 -9.50 8.90
CA GLY A 123 -4.39 -9.13 8.58
C GLY A 123 -4.24 -7.73 8.02
N LEU A 124 -4.93 -6.75 8.60
CA LEU A 124 -4.96 -5.36 8.14
C LEU A 124 -4.28 -4.38 9.11
N THR A 125 -3.35 -4.87 9.93
CA THR A 125 -2.64 -4.02 10.89
C THR A 125 -1.30 -3.53 10.33
N ALA A 126 -0.71 -2.54 11.02
CA ALA A 126 0.64 -2.09 10.67
C ALA A 126 1.65 -3.25 10.69
N ALA A 127 1.52 -4.17 11.66
CA ALA A 127 2.39 -5.33 11.75
C ALA A 127 2.28 -6.23 10.51
N ASP A 128 1.08 -6.36 9.96
CA ASP A 128 0.86 -7.14 8.74
C ASP A 128 1.51 -6.48 7.53
N ILE A 129 1.46 -5.15 7.46
CA ILE A 129 2.11 -4.38 6.40
C ILE A 129 3.63 -4.53 6.51
N VAL A 130 4.18 -4.46 7.73
CA VAL A 130 5.61 -4.68 7.97
C VAL A 130 6.03 -6.06 7.48
N ALA A 131 5.26 -7.10 7.85
CA ALA A 131 5.55 -8.47 7.44
C ALA A 131 5.52 -8.63 5.92
N ALA A 132 4.51 -8.07 5.26
CA ALA A 132 4.39 -8.12 3.80
C ALA A 132 5.57 -7.42 3.12
N THR A 133 5.98 -6.28 3.66
CA THR A 133 7.12 -5.53 3.12
C THR A 133 8.41 -6.33 3.25
N LYS A 134 8.66 -6.94 4.41
CA LYS A 134 9.85 -7.78 4.61
C LYS A 134 9.87 -8.98 3.67
N ARG A 135 8.73 -9.64 3.46
CA ARG A 135 8.64 -10.74 2.49
C ARG A 135 8.96 -10.26 1.08
N GLY A 136 8.49 -9.07 0.72
CA GLY A 136 8.78 -8.47 -0.59
C GLY A 136 10.25 -8.13 -0.76
N ILE A 137 10.88 -7.56 0.26
CA ILE A 137 12.32 -7.24 0.26
C ILE A 137 13.13 -8.51 -0.03
N ALA A 138 12.77 -9.63 0.57
CA ALA A 138 13.45 -10.90 0.37
C ALA A 138 13.33 -11.42 -1.08
N ARG A 139 12.33 -10.96 -1.82
CA ARG A 139 12.09 -11.36 -3.21
C ARG A 139 12.70 -10.42 -4.25
N LYS A 140 13.26 -9.31 -3.83
CA LYS A 140 13.85 -8.33 -4.75
C LYS A 140 15.09 -8.86 -5.46
#